data_dd3b825210c138be31faf109db8da841
#
_entry.id   dd3b825210c138be31faf109db8da841
#
_cell.length_a   1.000
_cell.length_b   1.000
_cell.length_c   1.000
_cell.angle_alpha   90.00
_cell.angle_beta   90.00
_cell.angle_gamma   90.00
#
_symmetry.space_group_name_H-M   'P 1'
#
loop_
_entity.id
_entity.type
_entity.pdbx_description
1 polymer ?
#
loop_
_entity_poly.entity_id
_entity_poly.type
_entity_poly.pdbx_seq_one_letter_code
_entity_poly.pdbx_strand_id
1 'polypeptide(L)'
;MVWENYGVIADGRFYFHGGPLGLNWEVGSLTLMQKILYVKALCLAEELAPSILELSVVDKEKNLCEINDEIDKMSNLDQLKTWNETSFYANLETLLRNFYSGRRKDSSNGELQPKADYFTKMLLDTKDLELVYVKSKDFEPADLSIMCDYGKSQMLSESNWLSNGNRLGEMLMKIREELRKEQGRDKEC
;
A
#
# COMPACT_ATOMS: atom_id res chain seq x y z
N MET A 1 22.61 -0.07 4.39
CA MET A 1 21.46 -0.80 3.82
C MET A 1 20.35 0.23 3.61
N VAL A 2 19.72 0.26 2.46
CA VAL A 2 18.77 1.36 2.04
C VAL A 2 17.50 1.45 2.92
N TRP A 3 17.27 0.47 3.79
CA TRP A 3 16.05 0.34 4.59
C TRP A 3 15.99 1.21 5.86
N GLU A 4 17.13 1.72 6.33
CA GLU A 4 17.20 2.47 7.61
C GLU A 4 16.35 3.74 7.64
N ASN A 5 16.09 4.32 6.46
CA ASN A 5 15.26 5.53 6.34
C ASN A 5 13.75 5.24 6.34
N TYR A 6 13.35 3.97 6.16
CA TYR A 6 11.94 3.59 5.95
C TYR A 6 11.39 2.69 7.05
N GLY A 7 12.23 2.25 7.98
CA GLY A 7 11.79 1.38 9.06
C GLY A 7 12.91 0.81 9.90
N VAL A 8 12.59 -0.20 10.68
CA VAL A 8 13.49 -0.88 11.61
C VAL A 8 13.47 -2.38 11.32
N ILE A 9 14.65 -2.98 11.23
CA ILE A 9 14.78 -4.45 11.15
C ILE A 9 15.16 -4.96 12.54
N ALA A 10 14.33 -5.83 13.12
CA ALA A 10 14.57 -6.47 14.40
C ALA A 10 13.86 -7.85 14.45
N ASP A 11 14.49 -8.83 15.09
CA ASP A 11 13.90 -10.16 15.37
C ASP A 11 13.29 -10.87 14.15
N GLY A 12 13.93 -10.76 12.99
CA GLY A 12 13.45 -11.35 11.74
C GLY A 12 12.30 -10.59 11.06
N ARG A 13 11.98 -9.39 11.54
CA ARG A 13 10.91 -8.53 11.03
C ARG A 13 11.44 -7.22 10.48
N PHE A 14 10.78 -6.71 9.46
CA PHE A 14 10.97 -5.36 8.96
C PHE A 14 9.71 -4.54 9.23
N TYR A 15 9.81 -3.66 10.21
CA TYR A 15 8.77 -2.69 10.57
C TYR A 15 8.93 -1.45 9.68
N PHE A 16 8.00 -1.24 8.75
CA PHE A 16 8.07 -0.11 7.82
C PHE A 16 6.83 0.80 7.94
N HIS A 17 7.02 2.09 7.75
CA HIS A 17 5.96 3.11 7.86
C HIS A 17 5.82 3.96 6.58
N GLY A 18 6.53 3.64 5.55
CA GLY A 18 6.54 4.41 4.31
C GLY A 18 7.59 3.89 3.35
N GLY A 19 8.05 4.75 2.47
CA GLY A 19 9.04 4.41 1.47
C GLY A 19 8.51 3.46 0.40
N PRO A 20 9.40 2.71 -0.25
CA PRO A 20 9.07 1.92 -1.44
C PRO A 20 8.02 0.82 -1.24
N LEU A 21 7.85 0.32 -0.02
CA LEU A 21 6.83 -0.67 0.32
C LEU A 21 5.54 -0.05 0.87
N GLY A 22 5.53 1.24 1.14
CA GLY A 22 4.37 1.97 1.65
C GLY A 22 3.40 2.41 0.55
N LEU A 23 2.23 2.87 0.96
CA LEU A 23 1.17 3.29 0.04
C LEU A 23 1.35 4.73 -0.49
N ASN A 24 2.19 5.53 0.15
CA ASN A 24 2.40 6.94 -0.19
C ASN A 24 3.52 7.17 -1.21
N TRP A 25 4.15 6.11 -1.72
CA TRP A 25 5.18 6.24 -2.74
C TRP A 25 4.55 6.48 -4.12
N GLU A 26 5.12 7.40 -4.87
CA GLU A 26 4.63 7.72 -6.21
C GLU A 26 4.95 6.63 -7.22
N VAL A 27 3.92 6.19 -7.92
CA VAL A 27 3.98 5.24 -9.02
C VAL A 27 3.48 5.94 -10.28
N GLY A 28 4.41 6.51 -11.01
CA GLY A 28 4.07 7.46 -12.06
C GLY A 28 3.69 8.81 -11.45
N SER A 29 2.54 9.36 -11.84
CA SER A 29 2.04 10.63 -11.32
C SER A 29 1.18 10.52 -10.05
N LEU A 30 0.82 9.31 -9.63
CA LEU A 30 -0.08 9.06 -8.51
C LEU A 30 0.52 8.09 -7.51
N THR A 31 0.26 8.32 -6.21
CA THR A 31 0.57 7.35 -5.17
C THR A 31 -0.41 6.17 -5.21
N LEU A 32 -0.03 5.03 -4.60
CA LEU A 32 -0.97 3.91 -4.44
C LEU A 32 -2.21 4.33 -3.63
N MET A 33 -2.03 5.18 -2.62
CA MET A 33 -3.13 5.71 -1.82
C MET A 33 -4.08 6.60 -2.64
N GLN A 34 -3.55 7.44 -3.54
CA GLN A 34 -4.42 8.18 -4.46
C GLN A 34 -5.20 7.25 -5.38
N LYS A 35 -4.57 6.19 -5.88
CA LYS A 35 -5.24 5.23 -6.77
C LYS A 35 -6.36 4.49 -6.05
N ILE A 36 -6.15 4.05 -4.82
CA ILE A 36 -7.22 3.36 -4.07
C ILE A 36 -8.36 4.32 -3.72
N LEU A 37 -8.05 5.58 -3.36
CA LEU A 37 -9.07 6.59 -3.10
C LEU A 37 -9.84 6.98 -4.38
N TYR A 38 -9.17 7.04 -5.52
CA TYR A 38 -9.81 7.23 -6.82
C TYR A 38 -10.82 6.12 -7.13
N VAL A 39 -10.44 4.85 -6.88
CA VAL A 39 -11.36 3.71 -7.04
C VAL A 39 -12.53 3.81 -6.07
N LYS A 40 -12.29 4.23 -4.81
CA LYS A 40 -13.35 4.48 -3.83
C LYS A 40 -14.36 5.52 -4.34
N ALA A 41 -13.85 6.64 -4.86
CA ALA A 41 -14.70 7.68 -5.42
C ALA A 41 -15.53 7.16 -6.58
N LEU A 42 -14.94 6.45 -7.55
CA LEU A 42 -15.69 5.86 -8.67
C LEU A 42 -16.81 4.92 -8.21
N CYS A 43 -16.65 4.25 -7.08
CA CYS A 43 -17.66 3.33 -6.55
C CYS A 43 -18.75 4.02 -5.72
N LEU A 44 -18.43 5.12 -5.04
CA LEU A 44 -19.28 5.69 -3.99
C LEU A 44 -19.73 7.14 -4.25
N ALA A 45 -18.91 7.93 -4.94
CA ALA A 45 -19.13 9.36 -5.19
C ALA A 45 -18.35 9.77 -6.45
N GLU A 46 -18.80 9.31 -7.62
CA GLU A 46 -18.09 9.42 -8.90
C GLU A 46 -17.67 10.85 -9.26
N GLU A 47 -18.48 11.83 -8.87
CA GLU A 47 -18.22 13.25 -9.09
C GLU A 47 -16.96 13.79 -8.42
N LEU A 48 -16.46 13.11 -7.37
CA LEU A 48 -15.23 13.50 -6.67
C LEU A 48 -13.97 12.86 -7.29
N ALA A 49 -14.10 11.87 -8.15
CA ALA A 49 -12.97 11.17 -8.73
C ALA A 49 -12.00 12.09 -9.50
N PRO A 50 -12.44 13.06 -10.32
CA PRO A 50 -11.53 13.98 -11.01
C PRO A 50 -10.66 14.80 -10.05
N SER A 51 -11.20 15.25 -8.92
CA SER A 51 -10.48 16.03 -7.93
C SER A 51 -9.27 15.29 -7.34
N ILE A 52 -9.35 13.97 -7.24
CA ILE A 52 -8.24 13.14 -6.75
C ILE A 52 -7.07 13.12 -7.74
N LEU A 53 -7.35 13.12 -9.03
CA LEU A 53 -6.34 13.12 -10.09
C LEU A 53 -5.62 14.47 -10.22
N GLU A 54 -6.31 15.56 -9.86
CA GLU A 54 -5.81 16.93 -9.99
C GLU A 54 -5.01 17.40 -8.77
N LEU A 55 -4.93 16.59 -7.70
CA LEU A 55 -4.21 16.96 -6.48
C LEU A 55 -2.74 17.25 -6.77
N SER A 56 -2.32 18.48 -6.45
CA SER A 56 -0.93 18.89 -6.52
C SER A 56 -0.09 18.19 -5.43
N VAL A 57 1.23 18.18 -5.59
CA VAL A 57 2.17 17.61 -4.63
C VAL A 57 2.12 18.34 -3.27
N VAL A 58 1.78 19.62 -3.27
CA VAL A 58 1.69 20.44 -2.06
C VAL A 58 0.36 20.15 -1.36
N ASP A 59 0.41 19.83 -0.06
CA ASP A 59 -0.74 19.48 0.80
C ASP A 59 -1.55 18.24 0.34
N LYS A 60 -0.98 17.38 -0.50
CA LYS A 60 -1.62 16.20 -1.06
C LYS A 60 -2.30 15.32 0.00
N GLU A 61 -1.62 15.09 1.11
CA GLU A 61 -2.12 14.21 2.17
C GLU A 61 -3.34 14.79 2.88
N LYS A 62 -3.31 16.09 3.20
CA LYS A 62 -4.44 16.79 3.79
C LYS A 62 -5.65 16.78 2.86
N ASN A 63 -5.42 17.08 1.58
CA ASN A 63 -6.48 17.09 0.58
C ASN A 63 -7.08 15.70 0.35
N LEU A 64 -6.28 14.63 0.43
CA LEU A 64 -6.79 13.25 0.35
C LEU A 64 -7.67 12.88 1.54
N CYS A 65 -7.33 13.31 2.76
CA CYS A 65 -8.17 13.11 3.93
C CYS A 65 -9.51 13.85 3.78
N GLU A 66 -9.49 15.11 3.36
CA GLU A 66 -10.68 15.92 3.17
C GLU A 66 -11.61 15.33 2.09
N ILE A 67 -11.06 14.89 0.96
CA ILE A 67 -11.84 14.22 -0.10
C ILE A 67 -12.39 12.88 0.38
N ASN A 68 -11.61 12.09 1.14
CA ASN A 68 -12.08 10.84 1.71
C ASN A 68 -13.29 11.06 2.62
N ASP A 69 -13.22 12.05 3.50
CA ASP A 69 -14.32 12.43 4.39
C ASP A 69 -15.57 12.88 3.61
N GLU A 70 -15.38 13.54 2.48
CA GLU A 70 -16.46 13.99 1.60
C GLU A 70 -17.12 12.80 0.90
N ILE A 71 -16.35 11.84 0.39
CA ILE A 71 -16.87 10.58 -0.15
C ILE A 71 -17.70 9.85 0.91
N ASP A 72 -17.20 9.77 2.14
CA ASP A 72 -17.88 9.08 3.24
C ASP A 72 -19.21 9.74 3.59
N LYS A 73 -19.28 11.08 3.55
CA LYS A 73 -20.54 11.86 3.78
C LYS A 73 -21.56 11.66 2.66
N MET A 74 -21.11 11.48 1.42
CA MET A 74 -21.99 11.30 0.26
C MET A 74 -22.50 9.87 0.13
N SER A 75 -21.83 8.91 0.76
CA SER A 75 -22.13 7.48 0.66
C SER A 75 -23.14 7.05 1.71
N ASN A 76 -23.94 6.03 1.39
CA ASN A 76 -24.78 5.39 2.41
C ASN A 76 -23.96 4.38 3.27
N LEU A 77 -24.50 4.06 4.46
CA LEU A 77 -23.80 3.20 5.43
C LEU A 77 -23.50 1.80 4.91
N ASP A 78 -24.39 1.21 4.10
CA ASP A 78 -24.19 -0.15 3.57
C ASP A 78 -23.08 -0.17 2.51
N GLN A 79 -23.01 0.85 1.67
CA GLN A 79 -21.94 1.03 0.69
C GLN A 79 -20.58 1.22 1.38
N LEU A 80 -20.53 2.08 2.40
CA LEU A 80 -19.30 2.30 3.19
C LEU A 80 -18.86 1.03 3.90
N LYS A 81 -19.79 0.29 4.49
CA LYS A 81 -19.49 -0.98 5.13
C LYS A 81 -18.91 -1.98 4.13
N THR A 82 -19.54 -2.15 2.97
CA THR A 82 -19.05 -3.04 1.91
C THR A 82 -17.66 -2.61 1.43
N TRP A 83 -17.43 -1.29 1.26
CA TRP A 83 -16.12 -0.78 0.89
C TRP A 83 -15.07 -1.13 1.94
N ASN A 84 -15.30 -0.81 3.20
CA ASN A 84 -14.33 -0.99 4.28
C ASN A 84 -14.04 -2.47 4.58
N GLU A 85 -15.04 -3.34 4.50
CA GLU A 85 -14.89 -4.77 4.85
C GLU A 85 -14.32 -5.61 3.70
N THR A 86 -14.57 -5.23 2.46
CA THR A 86 -14.28 -6.10 1.30
C THR A 86 -13.60 -5.38 0.15
N SER A 87 -14.22 -4.34 -0.39
CA SER A 87 -13.80 -3.72 -1.65
C SER A 87 -12.44 -3.04 -1.55
N PHE A 88 -12.13 -2.40 -0.43
CA PHE A 88 -10.85 -1.77 -0.19
C PHE A 88 -9.69 -2.77 -0.34
N TYR A 89 -9.77 -3.90 0.35
CA TYR A 89 -8.69 -4.90 0.34
C TYR A 89 -8.53 -5.58 -1.02
N ALA A 90 -9.64 -5.93 -1.68
CA ALA A 90 -9.61 -6.54 -3.00
C ALA A 90 -8.97 -5.61 -4.05
N ASN A 91 -9.34 -4.32 -4.03
CA ASN A 91 -8.76 -3.33 -4.94
C ASN A 91 -7.30 -3.04 -4.60
N LEU A 92 -6.95 -2.92 -3.32
CA LEU A 92 -5.57 -2.72 -2.89
C LEU A 92 -4.68 -3.90 -3.32
N GLU A 93 -5.10 -5.14 -3.09
CA GLU A 93 -4.36 -6.33 -3.52
C GLU A 93 -4.16 -6.34 -5.03
N THR A 94 -5.19 -5.99 -5.80
CA THR A 94 -5.11 -5.89 -7.26
C THR A 94 -4.11 -4.81 -7.70
N LEU A 95 -4.15 -3.63 -7.11
CA LEU A 95 -3.21 -2.55 -7.40
C LEU A 95 -1.77 -2.94 -7.08
N LEU A 96 -1.54 -3.58 -5.93
CA LEU A 96 -0.22 -4.05 -5.52
C LEU A 96 0.31 -5.14 -6.47
N ARG A 97 -0.51 -6.13 -6.83
CA ARG A 97 -0.13 -7.18 -7.79
C ARG A 97 0.24 -6.60 -9.14
N ASN A 98 -0.58 -5.70 -9.68
CA ASN A 98 -0.29 -5.03 -10.95
C ASN A 98 0.99 -4.21 -10.89
N PHE A 99 1.28 -3.63 -9.73
CA PHE A 99 2.49 -2.84 -9.53
C PHE A 99 3.75 -3.70 -9.50
N TYR A 100 3.76 -4.77 -8.70
CA TYR A 100 4.95 -5.62 -8.52
C TYR A 100 5.15 -6.66 -9.62
N SER A 101 4.09 -7.15 -10.28
CA SER A 101 4.22 -8.21 -11.28
C SER A 101 4.77 -7.76 -12.64
N GLY A 102 5.01 -6.46 -12.82
CA GLY A 102 5.52 -5.92 -14.09
C GLY A 102 4.62 -6.17 -15.30
N ARG A 103 3.42 -6.73 -15.12
CA ARG A 103 2.46 -7.05 -16.20
C ARG A 103 1.83 -5.82 -16.84
N ARG A 104 2.59 -4.75 -16.98
CA ARG A 104 2.22 -3.60 -17.81
C ARG A 104 2.61 -3.87 -19.26
N LYS A 105 1.94 -4.83 -19.88
CA LYS A 105 2.16 -5.11 -21.31
C LYS A 105 1.74 -3.96 -22.26
N ASP A 106 1.05 -2.94 -21.75
CA ASP A 106 0.41 -1.92 -22.60
C ASP A 106 0.68 -0.45 -22.22
N SER A 107 1.72 -0.13 -21.49
CA SER A 107 2.07 1.28 -21.34
C SER A 107 3.17 1.66 -22.33
N SER A 108 2.79 2.40 -23.36
CA SER A 108 3.65 3.08 -24.33
C SER A 108 4.66 4.07 -23.73
N ASN A 109 4.76 4.17 -22.42
CA ASN A 109 5.67 5.04 -21.70
C ASN A 109 6.77 4.21 -21.05
N GLY A 110 7.91 4.07 -21.75
CA GLY A 110 9.11 3.35 -21.31
C GLY A 110 9.75 3.83 -19.99
N GLU A 111 9.25 4.91 -19.37
CA GLU A 111 9.79 5.45 -18.11
C GLU A 111 9.29 4.71 -16.85
N LEU A 112 8.20 3.96 -16.93
CA LEU A 112 7.60 3.29 -15.76
C LEU A 112 8.20 1.91 -15.47
N GLN A 113 8.76 1.24 -16.47
CA GLN A 113 9.35 -0.08 -16.34
C GLN A 113 10.54 -0.10 -15.35
N PRO A 114 11.54 0.78 -15.47
CA PRO A 114 12.70 0.77 -14.56
C PRO A 114 12.32 0.98 -13.09
N LYS A 115 11.27 1.78 -12.82
CA LYS A 115 10.78 1.99 -11.45
C LYS A 115 10.09 0.76 -10.87
N ALA A 116 9.26 0.08 -11.67
CA ALA A 116 8.60 -1.15 -11.25
C ALA A 116 9.63 -2.25 -10.94
N ASP A 117 10.65 -2.41 -11.75
CA ASP A 117 11.74 -3.36 -11.54
C ASP A 117 12.51 -3.05 -10.24
N TYR A 118 12.75 -1.77 -9.96
CA TYR A 118 13.38 -1.33 -8.73
C TYR A 118 12.56 -1.72 -7.49
N PHE A 119 11.25 -1.47 -7.48
CA PHE A 119 10.39 -1.80 -6.36
C PHE A 119 10.21 -3.31 -6.19
N THR A 120 10.09 -4.05 -7.29
CA THR A 120 10.06 -5.51 -7.27
C THR A 120 11.34 -6.08 -6.67
N LYS A 121 12.50 -5.57 -7.08
CA LYS A 121 13.78 -5.94 -6.49
C LYS A 121 13.82 -5.63 -5.00
N MET A 122 13.38 -4.45 -4.59
CA MET A 122 13.35 -4.09 -3.17
C MET A 122 12.47 -5.03 -2.35
N LEU A 123 11.29 -5.42 -2.84
CA LEU A 123 10.44 -6.38 -2.16
C LEU A 123 11.12 -7.76 -2.05
N LEU A 124 11.78 -8.21 -3.10
CA LEU A 124 12.52 -9.47 -3.10
C LEU A 124 13.76 -9.43 -2.17
N ASP A 125 14.44 -8.28 -2.08
CA ASP A 125 15.60 -8.07 -1.20
C ASP A 125 15.24 -8.12 0.30
N THR A 126 13.95 -8.03 0.66
CA THR A 126 13.51 -8.29 2.03
C THR A 126 13.64 -9.75 2.45
N LYS A 127 13.93 -10.65 1.52
CA LYS A 127 14.15 -12.07 1.75
C LYS A 127 13.03 -12.70 2.61
N ASP A 128 13.38 -13.35 3.69
CA ASP A 128 12.45 -14.05 4.57
C ASP A 128 12.00 -13.21 5.77
N LEU A 129 12.32 -11.91 5.77
CA LEU A 129 11.84 -11.02 6.81
C LEU A 129 10.30 -10.98 6.81
N GLU A 130 9.71 -11.07 7.97
CA GLU A 130 8.30 -10.74 8.15
C GLU A 130 8.12 -9.24 7.92
N LEU A 131 7.21 -8.86 7.02
CA LEU A 131 6.92 -7.46 6.71
C LEU A 131 5.80 -6.97 7.60
N VAL A 132 6.06 -5.92 8.37
CA VAL A 132 5.11 -5.36 9.33
C VAL A 132 4.88 -3.88 9.01
N TYR A 133 3.68 -3.55 8.55
CA TYR A 133 3.31 -2.17 8.25
C TYR A 133 2.90 -1.43 9.51
N VAL A 134 3.52 -0.28 9.76
CA VAL A 134 3.20 0.60 10.89
C VAL A 134 2.33 1.74 10.40
N LYS A 135 1.21 1.99 11.07
CA LYS A 135 0.25 3.01 10.69
C LYS A 135 0.91 4.37 10.49
N SER A 136 0.62 4.99 9.36
CA SER A 136 1.09 6.32 9.01
C SER A 136 -0.03 7.34 8.82
N LYS A 137 -1.27 6.91 8.56
CA LYS A 137 -2.39 7.78 8.17
C LYS A 137 -3.69 7.45 8.90
N ASP A 138 -4.50 8.48 9.18
CA ASP A 138 -5.72 8.34 9.96
C ASP A 138 -6.89 7.73 9.17
N PHE A 139 -6.91 7.84 7.84
CA PHE A 139 -7.98 7.30 7.01
C PHE A 139 -7.71 5.86 6.51
N GLU A 140 -6.60 5.25 6.90
CA GLU A 140 -6.34 3.85 6.62
C GLU A 140 -7.21 2.95 7.52
N PRO A 141 -7.75 1.81 6.99
CA PRO A 141 -8.40 0.83 7.83
C PRO A 141 -7.52 0.37 8.98
N ALA A 142 -8.10 0.19 10.16
CA ALA A 142 -7.35 -0.10 11.39
C ALA A 142 -6.54 -1.40 11.34
N ASP A 143 -6.97 -2.36 10.51
CA ASP A 143 -6.32 -3.66 10.34
C ASP A 143 -5.31 -3.72 9.19
N LEU A 144 -5.16 -2.64 8.41
CA LEU A 144 -4.17 -2.56 7.35
C LEU A 144 -2.75 -2.55 7.91
N SER A 145 -2.56 -1.91 9.05
CA SER A 145 -1.28 -1.70 9.71
C SER A 145 -1.37 -2.01 11.20
N ILE A 146 -0.25 -2.29 11.82
CA ILE A 146 -0.20 -2.29 13.29
C ILE A 146 -0.32 -0.85 13.77
N MET A 147 -1.12 -0.64 14.81
CA MET A 147 -1.17 0.65 15.51
C MET A 147 -0.04 0.69 16.54
N CYS A 148 0.77 1.72 16.46
CA CYS A 148 1.81 1.99 17.46
C CYS A 148 1.72 3.43 17.89
N ASP A 149 1.09 3.66 19.06
CA ASP A 149 0.98 4.98 19.67
C ASP A 149 2.26 5.38 20.44
N TYR A 150 3.27 4.50 20.44
CA TYR A 150 4.46 4.60 21.29
C TYR A 150 5.74 4.56 20.46
N GLY A 151 6.82 5.08 20.99
CA GLY A 151 8.13 5.17 20.33
C GLY A 151 8.69 3.83 19.84
N LYS A 152 9.71 3.89 18.99
CA LYS A 152 10.31 2.73 18.28
C LYS A 152 10.58 1.49 19.14
N SER A 153 10.93 1.66 20.42
CA SER A 153 11.20 0.56 21.37
C SER A 153 9.97 -0.27 21.73
N GLN A 154 8.78 0.30 21.63
CA GLN A 154 7.51 -0.37 21.94
C GLN A 154 6.85 -1.00 20.70
N MET A 155 7.26 -0.61 19.50
CA MET A 155 6.85 -1.26 18.26
C MET A 155 7.23 -2.74 18.23
N LEU A 156 8.30 -3.13 18.92
CA LEU A 156 8.86 -4.48 18.91
C LEU A 156 8.07 -5.45 19.80
N SER A 157 7.10 -4.99 20.57
CA SER A 157 6.27 -5.85 21.42
C SER A 157 4.99 -6.25 20.70
N GLU A 158 4.81 -7.54 20.46
CA GLU A 158 3.59 -8.11 19.86
C GLU A 158 2.32 -7.78 20.64
N SER A 159 2.43 -7.57 21.93
CA SER A 159 1.31 -7.16 22.79
C SER A 159 0.72 -5.80 22.41
N ASN A 160 1.48 -4.98 21.68
CA ASN A 160 1.02 -3.67 21.21
C ASN A 160 0.37 -3.73 19.82
N TRP A 161 0.30 -4.92 19.19
CA TRP A 161 -0.35 -5.08 17.90
C TRP A 161 -1.85 -5.29 18.08
N LEU A 162 -2.64 -4.72 17.18
CA LEU A 162 -4.04 -5.09 17.07
C LEU A 162 -4.14 -6.54 16.60
N SER A 163 -5.06 -7.29 17.14
CA SER A 163 -5.25 -8.73 16.90
C SER A 163 -5.45 -9.10 15.43
N ASN A 164 -5.82 -8.16 14.57
CA ASN A 164 -6.07 -8.34 13.14
C ASN A 164 -5.33 -7.30 12.28
N GLY A 165 -4.26 -6.70 12.80
CA GLY A 165 -3.45 -5.73 12.06
C GLY A 165 -2.48 -6.38 11.06
N ASN A 166 -1.80 -5.52 10.28
CA ASN A 166 -0.74 -5.92 9.34
C ASN A 166 -1.21 -6.52 8.00
N ARG A 167 -2.43 -6.30 7.57
CA ARG A 167 -2.91 -6.82 6.26
C ARG A 167 -2.05 -6.38 5.07
N LEU A 168 -1.49 -5.17 5.09
CA LEU A 168 -0.58 -4.75 4.02
C LEU A 168 0.72 -5.58 4.01
N GLY A 169 1.30 -5.84 5.17
CA GLY A 169 2.48 -6.71 5.28
C GLY A 169 2.20 -8.11 4.76
N GLU A 170 1.05 -8.68 5.11
CA GLU A 170 0.61 -10.01 4.62
C GLU A 170 0.45 -10.04 3.10
N MET A 171 -0.19 -9.03 2.51
CA MET A 171 -0.33 -8.92 1.04
C MET A 171 1.03 -8.83 0.35
N LEU A 172 1.94 -8.02 0.87
CA LEU A 172 3.29 -7.88 0.32
C LEU A 172 4.10 -9.18 0.42
N MET A 173 4.03 -9.90 1.55
CA MET A 173 4.69 -11.20 1.70
C MET A 173 4.14 -12.23 0.70
N LYS A 174 2.83 -12.26 0.49
CA LYS A 174 2.20 -13.13 -0.51
C LYS A 174 2.66 -12.82 -1.93
N ILE A 175 2.68 -11.53 -2.30
CA ILE A 175 3.19 -11.09 -3.60
C ILE A 175 4.67 -11.45 -3.76
N ARG A 176 5.49 -11.26 -2.74
CA ARG A 176 6.90 -11.64 -2.74
C ARG A 176 7.11 -13.13 -3.05
N GLU A 177 6.32 -14.00 -2.44
CA GLU A 177 6.40 -15.44 -2.69
C GLU A 177 5.97 -15.82 -4.12
N GLU A 178 4.99 -15.13 -4.68
CA GLU A 178 4.57 -15.32 -6.07
C GLU A 178 5.67 -14.92 -7.05
N LEU A 179 6.30 -13.75 -6.82
CA LEU A 179 7.42 -13.27 -7.63
C LEU A 179 8.62 -14.22 -7.59
N ARG A 180 8.92 -14.80 -6.42
CA ARG A 180 9.99 -15.81 -6.29
C ARG A 180 9.70 -17.06 -7.10
N LYS A 181 8.45 -17.54 -7.08
CA LYS A 181 8.04 -18.71 -7.87
C LYS A 181 8.13 -18.45 -9.37
N GLU A 182 7.78 -17.25 -9.81
CA GLU A 182 7.91 -16.83 -11.21
C GLU A 182 9.38 -16.83 -11.64
N GLN A 183 10.28 -16.22 -10.85
CA GLN A 183 11.71 -16.19 -11.15
C GLN A 183 12.38 -17.58 -11.11
N GLY A 184 11.86 -18.50 -10.30
CA GLY A 184 12.34 -19.89 -10.26
C GLY A 184 11.99 -20.63 -11.55
N ARG A 185 10.78 -20.44 -12.09
CA ARG A 185 10.32 -21.06 -13.34
C ARG A 185 11.10 -20.58 -14.58
N ASP A 186 11.46 -19.29 -14.60
CA ASP A 186 12.22 -18.71 -15.73
C ASP A 186 13.67 -19.22 -15.80
N LYS A 187 14.18 -19.81 -14.70
CA LYS A 187 15.54 -20.41 -14.67
C LYS A 187 15.59 -21.89 -15.06
N GLU A 188 14.42 -22.55 -15.12
CA GLU A 188 14.31 -23.96 -15.45
C GLU A 188 13.94 -24.18 -16.95
N CYS A 189 13.68 -23.12 -17.71
CA CYS A 189 13.49 -23.12 -19.15
C CYS A 189 14.73 -22.61 -19.88
#